data_a7f79fd31ce1587c05bfba32d574f1fc
#
_entry.id   a7f79fd31ce1587c05bfba32d574f1fc
#
_cell.length_a   1.000
_cell.length_b   1.000
_cell.length_c   1.000
_cell.angle_alpha   90.00
_cell.angle_beta   90.00
_cell.angle_gamma   90.00
#
_symmetry.space_group_name_H-M   'P 1'
#
loop_
_entity.id
_entity.type
_entity.pdbx_description
1 polymer ?
#
loop_
_entity_poly.entity_id
_entity_poly.type
_entity_poly.pdbx_seq_one_letter_code
_entity_poly.pdbx_strand_id
1 'polypeptide(L)'
;MIYRNLGSDSVSAIGFGTGFHLPDKEDGKNLDLTLSCFVDNGVNFIDTAPVYGDGLSETLLGSALKKIGREKVFLASKVSPNDTTYEGVIKSAEDSLIRLQTDRIDLFQVHWPNPNFPISETMRAMNTLVKEGKVRHVGVSNFLLSEAQDAVTALTSEGHHLACIQAEYNFFERSVEKDILPFCENNDIKLIAYSPLAQGKLANGSYQSEYLNALSEKYKCTPGQIVLRWLIQDPNVIVIPNTSKPSRALENAKSADIELTDHDYESMSVQLVTPTRNIDTKQIRVSNDYNRKVYQTIEEAKENAMGMTPSPIELSEEIEQGIFLKPIRLKRVNDTQFDLIEGRLRFWAWVIAFGWNKEIPALVWEK
;
A
#
# COMPACT_ATOMS: atom_id res chain seq x y z
N MET A 1 -2.29 -22.47 -3.66
CA MET A 1 -2.05 -21.04 -4.00
C MET A 1 -3.02 -20.60 -5.09
N ILE A 2 -3.56 -19.39 -5.00
CA ILE A 2 -4.44 -18.75 -5.98
C ILE A 2 -3.60 -17.81 -6.85
N TYR A 3 -3.82 -17.80 -8.17
CA TYR A 3 -3.13 -16.91 -9.10
C TYR A 3 -4.10 -15.93 -9.78
N ARG A 4 -3.57 -14.79 -10.19
CA ARG A 4 -4.27 -13.68 -10.86
C ARG A 4 -3.52 -13.28 -12.13
N ASN A 5 -4.24 -12.89 -13.16
CA ASN A 5 -3.61 -12.26 -14.32
C ASN A 5 -3.30 -10.79 -14.00
N LEU A 6 -2.05 -10.40 -14.17
CA LEU A 6 -1.60 -9.00 -14.12
C LEU A 6 -0.96 -8.69 -15.46
N GLY A 7 -1.69 -8.00 -16.32
CA GLY A 7 -1.35 -7.93 -17.73
C GLY A 7 -1.29 -9.33 -18.33
N SER A 8 -0.19 -9.65 -19.01
CA SER A 8 0.05 -10.96 -19.63
C SER A 8 0.60 -12.04 -18.70
N ASP A 9 0.90 -11.68 -17.45
CA ASP A 9 1.57 -12.56 -16.50
C ASP A 9 0.62 -13.12 -15.44
N SER A 10 0.95 -14.31 -14.94
CA SER A 10 0.24 -14.95 -13.84
C SER A 10 1.00 -14.75 -12.53
N VAL A 11 0.37 -14.04 -11.59
CA VAL A 11 0.95 -13.71 -10.29
C VAL A 11 0.14 -14.31 -9.14
N SER A 12 0.81 -14.66 -8.04
CA SER A 12 0.14 -15.16 -6.85
C SER A 12 -0.70 -14.07 -6.19
N ALA A 13 -1.92 -14.40 -5.75
CA ALA A 13 -2.81 -13.48 -5.04
C ALA A 13 -2.26 -13.05 -3.66
N ILE A 14 -1.39 -13.87 -3.08
CA ILE A 14 -0.54 -13.53 -1.94
C ILE A 14 0.85 -13.20 -2.50
N GLY A 15 1.32 -11.98 -2.28
CA GLY A 15 2.67 -11.56 -2.57
C GLY A 15 3.52 -11.37 -1.30
N PHE A 16 4.71 -10.84 -1.48
CA PHE A 16 5.61 -10.46 -0.40
C PHE A 16 6.03 -9.00 -0.57
N GLY A 17 5.64 -8.12 0.36
CA GLY A 17 6.09 -6.73 0.42
C GLY A 17 7.30 -6.57 1.33
N THR A 18 8.30 -5.76 0.93
CA THR A 18 9.55 -5.58 1.68
C THR A 18 9.63 -4.24 2.44
N GLY A 19 8.50 -3.49 2.54
CA GLY A 19 8.50 -2.05 2.88
C GLY A 19 8.78 -1.63 4.31
N PHE A 20 8.40 -2.36 5.35
CA PHE A 20 8.39 -1.81 6.72
C PHE A 20 9.43 -2.37 7.69
N HIS A 21 10.04 -3.47 7.36
CA HIS A 21 11.09 -4.06 8.19
C HIS A 21 12.31 -4.29 7.33
N LEU A 22 13.14 -3.24 7.24
CA LEU A 22 14.48 -3.44 6.74
C LEU A 22 15.23 -4.28 7.75
N PRO A 23 15.79 -5.38 7.28
CA PRO A 23 16.65 -6.17 8.11
C PRO A 23 17.87 -5.33 8.51
N ASP A 24 18.24 -5.35 9.80
CA ASP A 24 19.60 -5.04 10.20
C ASP A 24 20.57 -5.93 9.40
N LYS A 25 21.84 -5.58 9.32
CA LYS A 25 22.85 -6.36 8.55
C LYS A 25 22.86 -7.85 8.86
N GLU A 26 22.40 -8.28 10.02
CA GLU A 26 22.17 -9.68 10.40
C GLU A 26 20.92 -10.32 9.74
N ASP A 27 19.95 -9.51 9.32
CA ASP A 27 18.67 -9.95 8.78
C ASP A 27 18.69 -10.30 7.28
N GLY A 28 19.77 -10.01 6.55
CA GLY A 28 19.92 -10.48 5.17
C GLY A 28 19.75 -12.00 5.06
N LYS A 29 20.14 -12.77 6.06
CA LYS A 29 19.89 -14.23 6.15
C LYS A 29 18.41 -14.55 6.32
N ASN A 30 17.69 -13.74 7.11
CA ASN A 30 16.25 -13.92 7.32
C ASN A 30 15.46 -13.55 6.06
N LEU A 31 15.90 -12.57 5.28
CA LEU A 31 15.27 -12.26 4.00
C LEU A 31 15.38 -13.45 3.03
N ASP A 32 16.57 -14.03 2.88
CA ASP A 32 16.78 -15.20 2.02
C ASP A 32 15.85 -16.38 2.41
N LEU A 33 15.79 -16.70 3.71
CA LEU A 33 14.95 -17.78 4.22
C LEU A 33 13.46 -17.48 4.06
N THR A 34 13.07 -16.23 4.32
CA THR A 34 11.68 -15.77 4.20
C THR A 34 11.22 -15.80 2.75
N LEU A 35 12.06 -15.27 1.84
CA LEU A 35 11.78 -15.27 0.41
C LEU A 35 11.74 -16.70 -0.15
N SER A 36 12.69 -17.57 0.22
CA SER A 36 12.66 -18.99 -0.16
C SER A 36 11.37 -19.65 0.31
N CYS A 37 10.97 -19.40 1.56
CA CYS A 37 9.74 -19.96 2.11
C CYS A 37 8.50 -19.52 1.33
N PHE A 38 8.41 -18.26 0.92
CA PHE A 38 7.33 -17.77 0.06
C PHE A 38 7.34 -18.47 -1.30
N VAL A 39 8.49 -18.50 -1.99
CA VAL A 39 8.61 -19.10 -3.32
C VAL A 39 8.33 -20.59 -3.31
N ASP A 40 8.84 -21.33 -2.34
CA ASP A 40 8.59 -22.78 -2.16
C ASP A 40 7.11 -23.10 -1.89
N ASN A 41 6.32 -22.11 -1.44
CA ASN A 41 4.88 -22.23 -1.23
C ASN A 41 4.04 -21.56 -2.34
N GLY A 42 4.65 -21.30 -3.52
CA GLY A 42 3.97 -20.84 -4.72
C GLY A 42 3.73 -19.33 -4.78
N VAL A 43 4.32 -18.54 -3.88
CA VAL A 43 4.30 -17.07 -4.00
C VAL A 43 5.36 -16.64 -4.99
N ASN A 44 4.94 -15.93 -6.04
CA ASN A 44 5.85 -15.40 -7.05
C ASN A 44 5.85 -13.87 -7.13
N PHE A 45 4.93 -13.16 -6.49
CA PHE A 45 4.83 -11.71 -6.54
C PHE A 45 5.60 -11.06 -5.39
N ILE A 46 6.64 -10.28 -5.71
CA ILE A 46 7.51 -9.62 -4.74
C ILE A 46 7.52 -8.10 -5.00
N ASP A 47 7.20 -7.31 -3.99
CA ASP A 47 7.12 -5.84 -4.08
C ASP A 47 8.18 -5.16 -3.21
N THR A 48 8.92 -4.24 -3.81
CA THR A 48 9.93 -3.39 -3.15
C THR A 48 9.84 -1.95 -3.62
N ALA A 49 10.75 -1.08 -3.17
CA ALA A 49 10.91 0.30 -3.63
C ALA A 49 12.29 0.87 -3.25
N PRO A 50 12.83 1.85 -3.99
CA PRO A 50 14.09 2.51 -3.67
C PRO A 50 14.07 3.27 -2.34
N VAL A 51 12.92 3.79 -1.91
CA VAL A 51 12.79 4.48 -0.61
C VAL A 51 12.84 3.53 0.60
N TYR A 52 12.77 2.22 0.40
CA TYR A 52 12.85 1.26 1.50
C TYR A 52 14.31 1.09 1.95
N GLY A 53 14.67 1.84 3.02
CA GLY A 53 16.03 1.89 3.55
C GLY A 53 17.05 2.44 2.57
N ASP A 54 16.63 3.43 1.80
CA ASP A 54 17.51 4.13 0.86
C ASP A 54 18.22 3.17 -0.12
N GLY A 55 17.41 2.29 -0.74
CA GLY A 55 17.87 1.29 -1.71
C GLY A 55 18.40 -0.02 -1.10
N LEU A 56 18.52 -0.11 0.22
CA LEU A 56 18.99 -1.33 0.90
C LEU A 56 18.06 -2.53 0.62
N SER A 57 16.73 -2.32 0.63
CA SER A 57 15.76 -3.38 0.36
C SER A 57 15.98 -3.99 -1.03
N GLU A 58 16.13 -3.17 -2.06
CA GLU A 58 16.42 -3.63 -3.42
C GLU A 58 17.76 -4.37 -3.52
N THR A 59 18.80 -3.86 -2.85
CA THR A 59 20.14 -4.47 -2.86
C THR A 59 20.15 -5.86 -2.21
N LEU A 60 19.48 -6.01 -1.06
CA LEU A 60 19.36 -7.29 -0.37
C LEU A 60 18.50 -8.28 -1.18
N LEU A 61 17.39 -7.79 -1.74
CA LEU A 61 16.51 -8.59 -2.58
C LEU A 61 17.24 -9.08 -3.85
N GLY A 62 18.02 -8.23 -4.51
CA GLY A 62 18.84 -8.61 -5.66
C GLY A 62 19.81 -9.76 -5.33
N SER A 63 20.43 -9.71 -4.16
CA SER A 63 21.32 -10.78 -3.67
C SER A 63 20.57 -12.08 -3.38
N ALA A 64 19.35 -11.99 -2.85
CA ALA A 64 18.49 -13.14 -2.57
C ALA A 64 17.96 -13.78 -3.86
N LEU A 65 17.55 -12.98 -4.83
CA LEU A 65 17.03 -13.44 -6.13
C LEU A 65 18.08 -14.25 -6.93
N LYS A 66 19.37 -13.93 -6.84
CA LYS A 66 20.42 -14.73 -7.44
C LYS A 66 20.49 -16.16 -6.90
N LYS A 67 20.14 -16.36 -5.63
CA LYS A 67 20.15 -17.68 -4.98
C LYS A 67 18.92 -18.51 -5.32
N ILE A 68 17.77 -17.84 -5.45
CA ILE A 68 16.46 -18.49 -5.63
C ILE A 68 16.17 -18.75 -7.10
N GLY A 69 16.67 -17.90 -8.00
CA GLY A 69 16.36 -17.85 -9.42
C GLY A 69 15.39 -16.71 -9.74
N ARG A 70 15.88 -15.70 -10.48
CA ARG A 70 15.12 -14.49 -10.87
C ARG A 70 13.83 -14.82 -11.65
N GLU A 71 13.88 -15.88 -12.44
CA GLU A 71 12.78 -16.33 -13.29
C GLU A 71 11.57 -16.90 -12.52
N LYS A 72 11.77 -17.24 -11.25
CA LYS A 72 10.69 -17.74 -10.37
C LYS A 72 9.84 -16.64 -9.78
N VAL A 73 10.25 -15.38 -9.98
CA VAL A 73 9.69 -14.22 -9.29
C VAL A 73 9.19 -13.19 -10.29
N PHE A 74 7.98 -12.72 -10.07
CA PHE A 74 7.45 -11.50 -10.66
C PHE A 74 7.83 -10.32 -9.73
N LEU A 75 8.76 -9.51 -10.17
CA LEU A 75 9.41 -8.48 -9.37
C LEU A 75 8.79 -7.11 -9.62
N ALA A 76 8.28 -6.48 -8.57
CA ALA A 76 7.77 -5.12 -8.59
C ALA A 76 8.69 -4.16 -7.86
N SER A 77 8.93 -2.99 -8.43
CA SER A 77 9.56 -1.84 -7.77
C SER A 77 8.84 -0.54 -8.12
N LYS A 78 9.36 0.60 -7.65
CA LYS A 78 8.65 1.88 -7.76
C LYS A 78 9.62 3.02 -8.09
N VAL A 79 9.10 4.10 -8.68
CA VAL A 79 9.80 5.39 -8.75
C VAL A 79 9.31 6.28 -7.61
N SER A 80 10.25 6.97 -6.95
CA SER A 80 9.93 7.93 -5.89
C SER A 80 9.19 9.16 -6.44
N PRO A 81 8.31 9.80 -5.65
CA PRO A 81 7.55 10.97 -6.14
C PRO A 81 8.43 12.13 -6.57
N ASN A 82 9.63 12.27 -6.01
CA ASN A 82 10.57 13.34 -6.39
C ASN A 82 11.28 13.08 -7.72
N ASP A 83 11.17 11.86 -8.29
CA ASP A 83 11.87 11.43 -9.50
C ASP A 83 10.89 11.18 -10.66
N THR A 84 9.71 11.83 -10.68
CA THR A 84 8.64 11.60 -11.65
C THR A 84 8.75 12.43 -12.94
N THR A 85 9.83 13.19 -13.13
CA THR A 85 10.20 13.74 -14.44
C THR A 85 10.58 12.62 -15.41
N TYR A 86 10.59 12.89 -16.71
CA TYR A 86 10.97 11.90 -17.72
C TYR A 86 12.35 11.29 -17.43
N GLU A 87 13.36 12.12 -17.24
CA GLU A 87 14.74 11.70 -16.96
C GLU A 87 14.86 11.03 -15.58
N GLY A 88 14.12 11.54 -14.60
CA GLY A 88 14.08 10.98 -13.25
C GLY A 88 13.55 9.56 -13.22
N VAL A 89 12.43 9.28 -13.93
CA VAL A 89 11.85 7.93 -14.05
C VAL A 89 12.83 6.96 -14.71
N ILE A 90 13.46 7.37 -15.83
CA ILE A 90 14.44 6.51 -16.53
C ILE A 90 15.61 6.19 -15.61
N LYS A 91 16.20 7.23 -14.99
CA LYS A 91 17.32 7.05 -14.06
C LYS A 91 16.96 6.19 -12.87
N SER A 92 15.79 6.42 -12.27
CA SER A 92 15.33 5.65 -11.10
C SER A 92 15.16 4.16 -11.44
N ALA A 93 14.63 3.82 -12.63
CA ALA A 93 14.51 2.45 -13.08
C ALA A 93 15.90 1.79 -13.28
N GLU A 94 16.84 2.49 -13.92
CA GLU A 94 18.19 1.99 -14.14
C GLU A 94 18.95 1.78 -12.82
N ASP A 95 18.86 2.71 -11.88
CA ASP A 95 19.44 2.58 -10.55
C ASP A 95 18.81 1.39 -9.78
N SER A 96 17.51 1.16 -9.91
CA SER A 96 16.81 0.00 -9.33
C SER A 96 17.28 -1.31 -9.96
N LEU A 97 17.43 -1.38 -11.27
CA LEU A 97 17.96 -2.56 -11.98
C LEU A 97 19.37 -2.93 -11.48
N ILE A 98 20.24 -1.92 -11.25
CA ILE A 98 21.57 -2.12 -10.70
C ILE A 98 21.50 -2.70 -9.28
N ARG A 99 20.68 -2.10 -8.37
CA ARG A 99 20.54 -2.59 -7.00
C ARG A 99 19.92 -3.98 -6.93
N LEU A 100 18.90 -4.25 -7.75
CA LEU A 100 18.21 -5.55 -7.87
C LEU A 100 19.04 -6.60 -8.63
N GLN A 101 20.14 -6.21 -9.26
CA GLN A 101 21.07 -7.07 -10.01
C GLN A 101 20.34 -7.90 -11.08
N THR A 102 19.44 -7.26 -11.82
CA THR A 102 18.61 -7.86 -12.86
C THR A 102 18.54 -6.94 -14.09
N ASP A 103 18.20 -7.48 -15.22
CA ASP A 103 18.03 -6.75 -16.48
C ASP A 103 16.60 -6.23 -16.69
N ARG A 104 15.62 -6.67 -15.89
CA ARG A 104 14.23 -6.22 -16.00
C ARG A 104 13.51 -6.18 -14.66
N ILE A 105 12.55 -5.26 -14.56
CA ILE A 105 11.52 -5.17 -13.53
C ILE A 105 10.20 -5.60 -14.18
N ASP A 106 9.47 -6.53 -13.56
CA ASP A 106 8.23 -7.03 -14.16
C ASP A 106 7.09 -6.02 -13.99
N LEU A 107 7.05 -5.26 -12.88
CA LEU A 107 6.09 -4.17 -12.64
C LEU A 107 6.80 -2.95 -12.06
N PHE A 108 6.75 -1.82 -12.77
CA PHE A 108 7.30 -0.56 -12.27
C PHE A 108 6.18 0.44 -12.01
N GLN A 109 6.14 1.00 -10.79
CA GLN A 109 5.01 1.77 -10.29
C GLN A 109 5.42 3.18 -9.92
N VAL A 110 4.55 4.17 -10.16
CA VAL A 110 4.68 5.48 -9.49
C VAL A 110 4.27 5.31 -8.03
N HIS A 111 5.18 5.58 -7.09
CA HIS A 111 4.97 5.31 -5.66
C HIS A 111 3.90 6.22 -5.04
N TRP A 112 3.91 7.50 -5.42
CA TRP A 112 2.94 8.52 -5.06
C TRP A 112 2.82 9.51 -6.22
N PRO A 113 1.64 10.09 -6.48
CA PRO A 113 1.51 11.17 -7.44
C PRO A 113 2.33 12.38 -6.98
N ASN A 114 2.86 13.14 -7.93
CA ASN A 114 3.49 14.43 -7.66
C ASN A 114 2.83 15.50 -8.53
N PRO A 115 2.05 16.42 -7.95
CA PRO A 115 1.32 17.44 -8.70
C PRO A 115 2.23 18.44 -9.44
N ASN A 116 3.52 18.51 -9.06
CA ASN A 116 4.47 19.42 -9.72
C ASN A 116 4.89 18.92 -11.10
N PHE A 117 4.61 17.67 -11.46
CA PHE A 117 4.98 17.07 -12.75
C PHE A 117 3.74 16.46 -13.43
N PRO A 118 3.49 16.80 -14.71
CA PRO A 118 2.38 16.20 -15.45
C PRO A 118 2.50 14.68 -15.51
N ILE A 119 1.45 13.97 -15.14
CA ILE A 119 1.42 12.50 -15.18
C ILE A 119 1.71 11.97 -16.59
N SER A 120 1.37 12.70 -17.64
CA SER A 120 1.67 12.35 -19.02
C SER A 120 3.16 12.24 -19.32
N GLU A 121 3.98 13.09 -18.70
CA GLU A 121 5.44 13.01 -18.82
C GLU A 121 6.00 11.74 -18.14
N THR A 122 5.54 11.47 -16.93
CA THR A 122 5.88 10.27 -16.17
C THR A 122 5.49 9.01 -16.95
N MET A 123 4.26 8.94 -17.49
CA MET A 123 3.78 7.78 -18.26
C MET A 123 4.51 7.62 -19.58
N ARG A 124 4.94 8.69 -20.23
CA ARG A 124 5.80 8.64 -21.42
C ARG A 124 7.15 7.99 -21.10
N ALA A 125 7.76 8.32 -19.95
CA ALA A 125 9.00 7.68 -19.51
C ALA A 125 8.79 6.19 -19.20
N MET A 126 7.70 5.84 -18.49
CA MET A 126 7.33 4.45 -18.23
C MET A 126 7.17 3.66 -19.54
N ASN A 127 6.50 4.24 -20.53
CA ASN A 127 6.34 3.64 -21.85
C ASN A 127 7.69 3.42 -22.57
N THR A 128 8.64 4.34 -22.45
CA THR A 128 9.99 4.18 -22.98
C THR A 128 10.68 2.97 -22.34
N LEU A 129 10.60 2.81 -21.02
CA LEU A 129 11.16 1.66 -20.31
C LEU A 129 10.53 0.33 -20.75
N VAL A 130 9.22 0.33 -21.06
CA VAL A 130 8.54 -0.85 -21.59
C VAL A 130 9.04 -1.18 -23.01
N LYS A 131 9.15 -0.19 -23.89
CA LYS A 131 9.69 -0.37 -25.26
C LYS A 131 11.13 -0.86 -25.27
N GLU A 132 11.94 -0.44 -24.28
CA GLU A 132 13.31 -0.92 -24.10
C GLU A 132 13.41 -2.31 -23.44
N GLY A 133 12.29 -2.89 -22.98
CA GLY A 133 12.27 -4.18 -22.31
C GLY A 133 12.81 -4.17 -20.88
N LYS A 134 13.13 -2.99 -20.32
CA LYS A 134 13.58 -2.82 -18.93
C LYS A 134 12.44 -3.00 -17.92
N VAL A 135 11.21 -2.68 -18.35
CA VAL A 135 9.97 -2.83 -17.58
C VAL A 135 8.96 -3.61 -18.42
N ARG A 136 8.18 -4.51 -17.79
CA ARG A 136 7.13 -5.26 -18.50
C ARG A 136 5.76 -4.62 -18.36
N HIS A 137 5.39 -4.24 -17.14
CA HIS A 137 4.10 -3.65 -16.82
C HIS A 137 4.27 -2.37 -16.02
N VAL A 138 3.31 -1.45 -16.18
CA VAL A 138 3.27 -0.16 -15.50
C VAL A 138 2.12 -0.14 -14.50
N GLY A 139 2.36 0.43 -13.33
CA GLY A 139 1.38 0.63 -12.28
C GLY A 139 1.49 2.01 -11.62
N VAL A 140 0.52 2.31 -10.78
CA VAL A 140 0.54 3.49 -9.90
C VAL A 140 0.19 3.10 -8.47
N SER A 141 0.62 3.91 -7.51
CA SER A 141 0.34 3.68 -6.10
C SER A 141 -0.11 4.96 -5.40
N ASN A 142 -1.11 4.84 -4.52
CA ASN A 142 -1.64 5.97 -3.75
C ASN A 142 -2.29 7.09 -4.57
N PHE A 143 -2.79 6.77 -5.73
CA PHE A 143 -3.49 7.70 -6.63
C PHE A 143 -4.96 7.82 -6.23
N LEU A 144 -5.51 9.03 -6.34
CA LEU A 144 -6.95 9.26 -6.34
C LEU A 144 -7.55 8.72 -7.66
N LEU A 145 -8.88 8.54 -7.68
CA LEU A 145 -9.55 8.04 -8.89
C LEU A 145 -9.28 8.90 -10.13
N SER A 146 -9.35 10.23 -10.00
CA SER A 146 -9.06 11.16 -11.11
C SER A 146 -7.62 11.03 -11.62
N GLU A 147 -6.65 10.95 -10.72
CA GLU A 147 -5.24 10.77 -11.07
C GLU A 147 -4.98 9.42 -11.77
N ALA A 148 -5.66 8.36 -11.30
CA ALA A 148 -5.59 7.04 -11.94
C ALA A 148 -6.20 7.05 -13.35
N GLN A 149 -7.31 7.76 -13.55
CA GLN A 149 -7.92 7.97 -14.86
C GLN A 149 -7.01 8.72 -15.83
N ASP A 150 -6.32 9.76 -15.34
CA ASP A 150 -5.33 10.51 -16.12
C ASP A 150 -4.13 9.63 -16.51
N ALA A 151 -3.65 8.79 -15.58
CA ALA A 151 -2.58 7.82 -15.86
C ALA A 151 -3.00 6.78 -16.92
N VAL A 152 -4.23 6.25 -16.83
CA VAL A 152 -4.78 5.33 -17.83
C VAL A 152 -4.87 6.02 -19.20
N THR A 153 -5.38 7.24 -19.25
CA THR A 153 -5.48 8.01 -20.48
C THR A 153 -4.11 8.23 -21.13
N ALA A 154 -3.12 8.64 -20.33
CA ALA A 154 -1.77 8.88 -20.80
C ALA A 154 -1.10 7.61 -21.34
N LEU A 155 -1.23 6.45 -20.66
CA LEU A 155 -0.68 5.18 -21.11
C LEU A 155 -1.39 4.64 -22.35
N THR A 156 -2.72 4.74 -22.41
CA THR A 156 -3.51 4.26 -23.55
C THR A 156 -3.15 5.02 -24.83
N SER A 157 -2.87 6.32 -24.74
CA SER A 157 -2.41 7.12 -25.89
C SER A 157 -1.08 6.62 -26.46
N GLU A 158 -0.28 5.95 -25.67
CA GLU A 158 1.01 5.33 -26.05
C GLU A 158 0.90 3.85 -26.45
N GLY A 159 -0.31 3.29 -26.43
CA GLY A 159 -0.57 1.88 -26.78
C GLY A 159 -0.30 0.88 -25.66
N HIS A 160 -0.21 1.33 -24.42
CA HIS A 160 0.00 0.50 -23.24
C HIS A 160 -1.18 0.57 -22.26
N HIS A 161 -1.23 -0.38 -21.34
CA HIS A 161 -2.29 -0.54 -20.35
C HIS A 161 -1.73 -0.39 -18.93
N LEU A 162 -2.50 0.27 -18.04
CA LEU A 162 -2.17 0.32 -16.61
C LEU A 162 -2.50 -1.03 -15.97
N ALA A 163 -1.49 -1.73 -15.48
CA ALA A 163 -1.67 -3.09 -14.98
C ALA A 163 -2.22 -3.15 -13.54
N CYS A 164 -1.88 -2.17 -12.71
CA CYS A 164 -2.35 -2.14 -11.34
C CYS A 164 -2.46 -0.74 -10.73
N ILE A 165 -3.28 -0.66 -9.69
CA ILE A 165 -3.26 0.42 -8.69
C ILE A 165 -2.91 -0.22 -7.36
N GLN A 166 -1.86 0.28 -6.68
CA GLN A 166 -1.48 -0.17 -5.35
C GLN A 166 -1.98 0.83 -4.31
N ALA A 167 -2.77 0.36 -3.33
CA ALA A 167 -3.36 1.20 -2.30
C ALA A 167 -3.41 0.48 -0.94
N GLU A 168 -3.54 1.25 0.14
CA GLU A 168 -3.82 0.65 1.43
C GLU A 168 -5.22 0.04 1.42
N TYR A 169 -5.27 -1.28 1.65
CA TYR A 169 -6.52 -1.99 1.77
C TYR A 169 -6.40 -3.09 2.81
N ASN A 170 -7.20 -3.01 3.81
CA ASN A 170 -7.27 -3.97 4.90
C ASN A 170 -8.63 -3.87 5.60
N PHE A 171 -8.83 -4.69 6.60
CA PHE A 171 -10.07 -4.81 7.34
C PHE A 171 -10.56 -3.50 8.00
N PHE A 172 -9.66 -2.57 8.30
CA PHE A 172 -9.96 -1.27 8.91
C PHE A 172 -9.94 -0.12 7.90
N GLU A 173 -9.25 -0.28 6.79
CA GLU A 173 -9.14 0.71 5.74
C GLU A 173 -9.74 0.16 4.45
N ARG A 174 -10.93 0.62 4.12
CA ARG A 174 -11.76 0.09 3.03
C ARG A 174 -12.23 1.17 2.05
N SER A 175 -11.60 2.36 2.12
CA SER A 175 -11.99 3.49 1.24
C SER A 175 -11.90 3.16 -0.25
N VAL A 176 -10.98 2.28 -0.63
CA VAL A 176 -10.81 1.82 -2.03
C VAL A 176 -12.05 1.12 -2.61
N GLU A 177 -12.91 0.55 -1.76
CA GLU A 177 -14.14 -0.14 -2.19
C GLU A 177 -15.18 0.83 -2.77
N LYS A 178 -15.04 2.12 -2.46
CA LYS A 178 -15.99 3.14 -2.91
C LYS A 178 -15.83 3.49 -4.38
N ASP A 179 -14.58 3.54 -4.87
CA ASP A 179 -14.28 4.07 -6.20
C ASP A 179 -13.12 3.34 -6.90
N ILE A 180 -11.97 3.15 -6.24
CA ILE A 180 -10.77 2.55 -6.85
C ILE A 180 -10.99 1.08 -7.21
N LEU A 181 -11.55 0.27 -6.32
CA LEU A 181 -11.77 -1.16 -6.61
C LEU A 181 -12.78 -1.35 -7.75
N PRO A 182 -13.97 -0.69 -7.76
CA PRO A 182 -14.87 -0.73 -8.91
C PRO A 182 -14.22 -0.21 -10.21
N PHE A 183 -13.36 0.79 -10.13
CA PHE A 183 -12.62 1.27 -11.31
C PHE A 183 -11.65 0.21 -11.83
N CYS A 184 -10.93 -0.47 -10.94
CA CYS A 184 -10.03 -1.58 -11.29
C CYS A 184 -10.79 -2.72 -11.99
N GLU A 185 -11.94 -3.13 -11.42
CA GLU A 185 -12.80 -4.17 -11.99
C GLU A 185 -13.26 -3.86 -13.41
N ASN A 186 -13.71 -2.62 -13.64
CA ASN A 186 -14.24 -2.19 -14.92
C ASN A 186 -13.17 -1.96 -16.01
N ASN A 187 -11.89 -1.91 -15.64
CA ASN A 187 -10.80 -1.57 -16.56
C ASN A 187 -9.72 -2.67 -16.66
N ASP A 188 -9.97 -3.88 -16.16
CA ASP A 188 -8.99 -4.99 -16.10
C ASP A 188 -7.66 -4.59 -15.43
N ILE A 189 -7.76 -3.78 -14.38
CA ILE A 189 -6.63 -3.33 -13.55
C ILE A 189 -6.65 -4.12 -12.24
N LYS A 190 -5.52 -4.54 -11.70
CA LYS A 190 -5.47 -5.21 -10.41
C LYS A 190 -5.25 -4.22 -9.27
N LEU A 191 -5.97 -4.41 -8.17
CA LEU A 191 -5.72 -3.71 -6.92
C LEU A 191 -4.66 -4.48 -6.11
N ILE A 192 -3.52 -3.85 -5.86
CA ILE A 192 -2.49 -4.40 -4.97
C ILE A 192 -2.70 -3.78 -3.58
N ALA A 193 -3.10 -4.60 -2.62
CA ALA A 193 -3.39 -4.17 -1.25
C ALA A 193 -2.11 -4.19 -0.40
N TYR A 194 -1.56 -3.02 -0.09
CA TYR A 194 -0.48 -2.93 0.89
C TYR A 194 -1.03 -2.80 2.32
N SER A 195 -0.21 -3.10 3.34
CA SER A 195 -0.62 -3.17 4.75
C SER A 195 -1.88 -4.03 4.99
N PRO A 196 -2.03 -5.21 4.36
CA PRO A 196 -3.26 -5.99 4.41
C PRO A 196 -3.60 -6.47 5.83
N LEU A 197 -2.62 -6.56 6.72
CA LEU A 197 -2.78 -6.92 8.14
C LEU A 197 -2.71 -5.70 9.07
N ALA A 198 -3.00 -4.50 8.55
CA ALA A 198 -3.02 -3.24 9.32
C ALA A 198 -1.76 -3.06 10.19
N GLN A 199 -0.57 -3.15 9.55
CA GLN A 199 0.74 -3.08 10.21
C GLN A 199 0.93 -4.13 11.32
N GLY A 200 0.39 -5.32 11.11
CA GLY A 200 0.51 -6.47 12.01
C GLY A 200 -0.55 -6.54 13.11
N LYS A 201 -1.42 -5.55 13.28
CA LYS A 201 -2.45 -5.53 14.33
C LYS A 201 -3.42 -6.70 14.23
N LEU A 202 -3.74 -7.12 13.00
CA LEU A 202 -4.63 -8.25 12.71
C LEU A 202 -3.92 -9.62 12.83
N ALA A 203 -2.59 -9.64 13.00
CA ALA A 203 -1.81 -10.87 13.03
C ALA A 203 -1.10 -11.14 14.38
N ASN A 204 -0.85 -10.10 15.17
CA ASN A 204 -0.04 -10.19 16.40
C ASN A 204 -0.85 -10.26 17.71
N GLY A 205 -2.18 -10.37 17.60
CA GLY A 205 -3.08 -10.38 18.76
C GLY A 205 -3.35 -9.01 19.39
N SER A 206 -2.85 -7.92 18.77
CA SER A 206 -3.14 -6.55 19.26
C SER A 206 -4.60 -6.15 19.06
N TYR A 207 -5.29 -6.76 18.11
CA TYR A 207 -6.71 -6.61 17.89
C TYR A 207 -7.43 -7.88 18.33
N GLN A 208 -8.22 -7.78 19.39
CA GLN A 208 -9.04 -8.86 19.90
C GLN A 208 -10.44 -8.76 19.29
N SER A 209 -10.86 -9.81 18.61
CA SER A 209 -12.18 -9.92 18.01
C SER A 209 -12.70 -11.34 18.24
N GLU A 210 -13.76 -11.46 19.03
CA GLU A 210 -14.44 -12.73 19.25
C GLU A 210 -14.91 -13.34 17.91
N TYR A 211 -15.35 -12.51 17.00
CA TYR A 211 -15.78 -12.94 15.67
C TYR A 211 -14.62 -13.52 14.83
N LEU A 212 -13.48 -12.82 14.73
CA LEU A 212 -12.31 -13.35 14.03
C LEU A 212 -11.76 -14.61 14.70
N ASN A 213 -11.79 -14.68 16.04
CA ASN A 213 -11.39 -15.86 16.76
C ASN A 213 -12.31 -17.05 16.44
N ALA A 214 -13.63 -16.84 16.42
CA ALA A 214 -14.58 -17.89 16.06
C ALA A 214 -14.39 -18.40 14.62
N LEU A 215 -14.10 -17.50 13.67
CA LEU A 215 -13.76 -17.90 12.30
C LEU A 215 -12.44 -18.65 12.25
N SER A 216 -11.43 -18.20 13.01
CA SER A 216 -10.12 -18.88 13.10
C SER A 216 -10.25 -20.30 13.61
N GLU A 217 -11.07 -20.53 14.62
CA GLU A 217 -11.40 -21.87 15.13
C GLU A 217 -12.14 -22.73 14.09
N LYS A 218 -13.15 -22.14 13.43
CA LYS A 218 -13.94 -22.81 12.38
C LYS A 218 -13.06 -23.30 11.24
N TYR A 219 -12.15 -22.45 10.76
CA TYR A 219 -11.26 -22.74 9.62
C TYR A 219 -9.90 -23.30 10.01
N LYS A 220 -9.64 -23.50 11.32
CA LYS A 220 -8.37 -24.02 11.88
C LYS A 220 -7.14 -23.26 11.40
N CYS A 221 -7.22 -21.93 11.43
CA CYS A 221 -6.17 -21.03 10.96
C CYS A 221 -6.05 -19.80 11.88
N THR A 222 -5.12 -18.91 11.61
CA THR A 222 -4.95 -17.70 12.41
C THR A 222 -5.88 -16.57 11.95
N PRO A 223 -6.20 -15.57 12.80
CA PRO A 223 -6.96 -14.38 12.39
C PRO A 223 -6.34 -13.65 11.19
N GLY A 224 -5.00 -13.57 11.14
CA GLY A 224 -4.30 -12.97 10.01
C GLY A 224 -4.55 -13.71 8.71
N GLN A 225 -4.59 -15.03 8.74
CA GLN A 225 -4.89 -15.86 7.58
C GLN A 225 -6.33 -15.66 7.09
N ILE A 226 -7.30 -15.57 8.00
CA ILE A 226 -8.70 -15.27 7.66
C ILE A 226 -8.79 -13.92 6.94
N VAL A 227 -8.12 -12.89 7.46
CA VAL A 227 -8.15 -11.56 6.86
C VAL A 227 -7.50 -11.55 5.48
N LEU A 228 -6.34 -12.19 5.31
CA LEU A 228 -5.70 -12.30 4.00
C LEU A 228 -6.59 -13.06 3.01
N ARG A 229 -7.22 -14.16 3.46
CA ARG A 229 -8.15 -14.93 2.62
C ARG A 229 -9.37 -14.13 2.21
N TRP A 230 -9.94 -13.34 3.14
CA TRP A 230 -11.05 -12.44 2.86
C TRP A 230 -10.69 -11.43 1.78
N LEU A 231 -9.52 -10.76 1.88
CA LEU A 231 -9.08 -9.80 0.88
C LEU A 231 -8.94 -10.42 -0.51
N ILE A 232 -8.33 -11.59 -0.61
CA ILE A 232 -8.13 -12.28 -1.91
C ILE A 232 -9.35 -13.08 -2.38
N GLN A 233 -10.48 -13.04 -1.67
CA GLN A 233 -11.74 -13.56 -2.19
C GLN A 233 -12.15 -12.79 -3.45
N ASP A 234 -11.91 -11.48 -3.47
CA ASP A 234 -12.08 -10.66 -4.66
C ASP A 234 -11.03 -11.04 -5.72
N PRO A 235 -11.43 -11.39 -6.96
CA PRO A 235 -10.51 -11.79 -8.02
C PRO A 235 -9.63 -10.66 -8.54
N ASN A 236 -9.92 -9.41 -8.22
CA ASN A 236 -9.13 -8.26 -8.61
C ASN A 236 -8.10 -7.83 -7.56
N VAL A 237 -8.10 -8.46 -6.39
CA VAL A 237 -7.21 -8.10 -5.28
C VAL A 237 -6.01 -9.04 -5.18
N ILE A 238 -4.83 -8.44 -5.04
CA ILE A 238 -3.56 -9.08 -4.68
C ILE A 238 -3.11 -8.44 -3.37
N VAL A 239 -2.66 -9.21 -2.39
CA VAL A 239 -2.17 -8.68 -1.11
C VAL A 239 -0.67 -8.86 -0.97
N ILE A 240 0.02 -7.88 -0.35
CA ILE A 240 1.47 -7.91 -0.15
C ILE A 240 1.84 -7.77 1.34
N PRO A 241 1.51 -8.78 2.18
CA PRO A 241 1.94 -8.76 3.58
C PRO A 241 3.46 -8.76 3.69
N ASN A 242 3.98 -8.05 4.70
CA ASN A 242 5.39 -8.05 5.04
C ASN A 242 5.66 -8.94 6.25
N THR A 243 6.82 -9.61 6.24
CA THR A 243 7.37 -10.31 7.40
C THR A 243 8.87 -10.55 7.24
N SER A 244 9.61 -10.57 8.36
CA SER A 244 11.00 -11.02 8.42
C SER A 244 11.13 -12.48 8.94
N LYS A 245 10.01 -13.18 9.21
CA LYS A 245 9.99 -14.50 9.81
C LYS A 245 9.51 -15.55 8.82
N PRO A 246 10.32 -16.60 8.49
CA PRO A 246 9.92 -17.67 7.58
C PRO A 246 8.63 -18.38 8.00
N SER A 247 8.40 -18.57 9.31
CA SER A 247 7.16 -19.16 9.81
C SER A 247 5.92 -18.36 9.46
N ARG A 248 6.02 -17.02 9.49
CA ARG A 248 4.95 -16.13 9.08
C ARG A 248 4.79 -16.05 7.56
N ALA A 249 5.88 -16.23 6.80
CA ALA A 249 5.80 -16.35 5.35
C ALA A 249 4.97 -17.58 4.96
N LEU A 250 5.22 -18.71 5.60
CA LEU A 250 4.43 -19.94 5.42
C LEU A 250 2.96 -19.72 5.82
N GLU A 251 2.72 -19.09 6.97
CA GLU A 251 1.38 -18.76 7.44
C GLU A 251 0.63 -17.90 6.43
N ASN A 252 1.25 -16.81 5.96
CA ASN A 252 0.65 -15.91 4.96
C ASN A 252 0.37 -16.66 3.65
N ALA A 253 1.31 -17.43 3.12
CA ALA A 253 1.13 -18.17 1.86
C ALA A 253 -0.04 -19.17 1.95
N LYS A 254 -0.21 -19.85 3.08
CA LYS A 254 -1.30 -20.80 3.34
C LYS A 254 -2.67 -20.15 3.45
N SER A 255 -2.78 -18.84 3.57
CA SER A 255 -4.08 -18.14 3.53
C SER A 255 -4.84 -18.41 2.24
N ALA A 256 -4.12 -18.66 1.14
CA ALA A 256 -4.72 -19.00 -0.15
C ALA A 256 -5.37 -20.40 -0.21
N ASP A 257 -5.09 -21.26 0.76
CA ASP A 257 -5.62 -22.64 0.83
C ASP A 257 -6.94 -22.71 1.64
N ILE A 258 -7.34 -21.61 2.28
CA ILE A 258 -8.58 -21.53 3.06
C ILE A 258 -9.77 -21.36 2.12
N GLU A 259 -10.77 -22.20 2.29
CA GLU A 259 -12.04 -22.09 1.56
C GLU A 259 -13.07 -21.35 2.40
N LEU A 260 -13.08 -20.02 2.32
CA LEU A 260 -14.05 -19.18 3.00
C LEU A 260 -15.42 -19.31 2.29
N THR A 261 -16.47 -19.59 3.06
CA THR A 261 -17.84 -19.63 2.48
C THR A 261 -18.31 -18.22 2.11
N ASP A 262 -19.21 -18.11 1.12
CA ASP A 262 -19.77 -16.80 0.72
C ASP A 262 -20.47 -16.12 1.91
N HIS A 263 -21.19 -16.89 2.73
CA HIS A 263 -21.82 -16.36 3.94
C HIS A 263 -20.82 -15.73 4.92
N ASP A 264 -19.69 -16.39 5.18
CA ASP A 264 -18.67 -15.84 6.10
C ASP A 264 -17.97 -14.64 5.46
N TYR A 265 -17.71 -14.68 4.15
CA TYR A 265 -17.15 -13.55 3.40
C TYR A 265 -18.04 -12.31 3.50
N GLU A 266 -19.34 -12.46 3.22
CA GLU A 266 -20.32 -11.38 3.31
C GLU A 266 -20.46 -10.88 4.76
N SER A 267 -20.52 -11.79 5.73
CA SER A 267 -20.62 -11.44 7.15
C SER A 267 -19.38 -10.65 7.61
N MET A 268 -18.17 -11.04 7.18
CA MET A 268 -16.96 -10.27 7.42
C MET A 268 -17.06 -8.87 6.82
N SER A 269 -17.59 -8.77 5.62
CA SER A 269 -17.72 -7.48 4.93
C SER A 269 -18.67 -6.51 5.63
N VAL A 270 -19.71 -7.03 6.29
CA VAL A 270 -20.71 -6.21 7.01
C VAL A 270 -20.28 -5.88 8.45
N GLN A 271 -19.74 -6.85 9.20
CA GLN A 271 -19.51 -6.70 10.65
C GLN A 271 -18.29 -5.86 11.02
N LEU A 272 -17.35 -5.67 10.10
CA LEU A 272 -16.04 -5.12 10.41
C LEU A 272 -15.78 -3.76 9.77
N VAL A 273 -16.79 -3.16 9.18
CA VAL A 273 -16.73 -1.75 8.83
C VAL A 273 -16.72 -0.96 10.13
N THR A 274 -15.53 -0.52 10.56
CA THR A 274 -15.45 0.53 11.57
C THR A 274 -16.06 1.78 10.91
N PRO A 275 -17.28 2.20 11.31
CA PRO A 275 -17.92 3.31 10.64
C PRO A 275 -17.04 4.54 10.83
N THR A 276 -16.77 5.23 9.72
CA THR A 276 -16.18 6.57 9.79
C THR A 276 -17.06 7.43 10.68
N ARG A 277 -16.49 8.01 11.72
CA ARG A 277 -17.16 8.94 12.62
C ARG A 277 -16.62 10.35 12.36
N ASN A 278 -17.49 11.33 12.41
CA ASN A 278 -17.08 12.71 12.43
C ASN A 278 -16.67 13.07 13.85
N ILE A 279 -15.42 13.49 14.02
CA ILE A 279 -14.82 13.83 15.32
C ILE A 279 -14.47 15.32 15.32
N ASP A 280 -14.88 16.02 16.38
CA ASP A 280 -14.50 17.42 16.59
C ASP A 280 -12.96 17.52 16.67
N THR A 281 -12.38 18.36 15.81
CA THR A 281 -10.93 18.54 15.73
C THR A 281 -10.29 18.96 17.04
N LYS A 282 -11.05 19.63 17.94
CA LYS A 282 -10.59 20.02 19.29
C LYS A 282 -10.38 18.83 20.23
N GLN A 283 -11.01 17.70 19.94
CA GLN A 283 -10.85 16.48 20.74
C GLN A 283 -9.62 15.66 20.32
N ILE A 284 -8.91 16.11 19.27
CA ILE A 284 -7.80 15.38 18.68
C ILE A 284 -6.48 15.96 19.15
N ARG A 285 -5.65 15.11 19.74
CA ARG A 285 -4.30 15.44 20.16
C ARG A 285 -3.28 14.89 19.17
N VAL A 286 -2.40 15.74 18.66
CA VAL A 286 -1.22 15.34 17.88
C VAL A 286 -0.09 15.02 18.84
N SER A 287 0.32 13.76 18.96
CA SER A 287 1.39 13.35 19.86
C SER A 287 2.68 13.00 19.12
N ASN A 288 3.83 13.16 19.81
CA ASN A 288 5.17 12.86 19.27
C ASN A 288 5.61 11.40 19.46
N ASP A 289 4.73 10.51 19.97
CA ASP A 289 5.10 9.19 20.48
C ASP A 289 5.65 8.18 19.42
N TYR A 290 5.81 8.60 18.16
CA TYR A 290 6.20 7.70 17.06
C TYR A 290 7.54 8.01 16.39
N ASN A 291 8.45 8.73 17.05
CA ASN A 291 9.82 9.01 16.51
C ASN A 291 9.87 9.62 15.08
N ARG A 292 8.76 10.21 14.60
CA ARG A 292 8.68 10.88 13.30
C ARG A 292 8.56 12.37 13.51
N LYS A 293 9.35 13.14 12.77
CA LYS A 293 9.14 14.59 12.67
C LYS A 293 7.73 14.83 12.10
N VAL A 294 6.90 15.58 12.80
CA VAL A 294 5.52 15.90 12.40
C VAL A 294 5.21 17.34 12.80
N TYR A 295 4.35 18.01 12.03
CA TYR A 295 3.84 19.32 12.42
C TYR A 295 3.16 19.23 13.78
N GLN A 296 3.58 20.06 14.72
CA GLN A 296 3.01 20.11 16.07
C GLN A 296 1.96 21.23 16.20
N THR A 297 2.12 22.28 15.41
CA THR A 297 1.25 23.45 15.42
C THR A 297 0.71 23.76 14.03
N ILE A 298 -0.36 24.54 13.97
CA ILE A 298 -0.94 25.02 12.72
C ILE A 298 0.02 25.97 11.99
N GLU A 299 0.84 26.72 12.74
CA GLU A 299 1.84 27.62 12.18
C GLU A 299 2.92 26.85 11.43
N GLU A 300 3.48 25.80 12.06
CA GLU A 300 4.45 24.89 11.39
C GLU A 300 3.87 24.26 10.13
N ALA A 301 2.58 23.89 10.16
CA ALA A 301 1.88 23.32 9.03
C ALA A 301 1.68 24.34 7.89
N LYS A 302 1.30 25.58 8.22
CA LYS A 302 1.16 26.66 7.23
C LYS A 302 2.48 27.07 6.60
N GLU A 303 3.56 27.06 7.35
CA GLU A 303 4.91 27.35 6.85
C GLU A 303 5.53 26.16 6.09
N ASN A 304 4.85 25.02 6.05
CA ASN A 304 5.38 23.76 5.53
C ASN A 304 6.78 23.44 6.08
N ALA A 305 6.97 23.65 7.39
CA ALA A 305 8.26 23.52 8.05
C ALA A 305 8.95 22.15 7.88
N MET A 306 8.21 21.15 7.40
CA MET A 306 8.69 19.79 7.11
C MET A 306 8.95 19.53 5.62
N GLY A 307 8.64 20.49 4.75
CA GLY A 307 8.84 20.35 3.31
C GLY A 307 8.02 19.24 2.67
N MET A 308 6.81 18.97 3.17
CA MET A 308 5.93 17.93 2.61
C MET A 308 5.36 18.38 1.26
N THR A 309 5.16 17.43 0.35
CA THR A 309 4.52 17.64 -0.94
C THR A 309 3.41 16.57 -1.12
N PRO A 310 2.13 16.93 -1.33
CA PRO A 310 1.65 18.31 -1.22
C PRO A 310 1.85 18.89 0.19
N SER A 311 1.97 20.21 0.28
CA SER A 311 2.00 20.91 1.57
C SER A 311 0.62 20.89 2.25
N PRO A 312 0.52 21.14 3.56
CA PRO A 312 -0.78 21.28 4.22
C PRO A 312 -1.67 22.37 3.63
N ILE A 313 -1.09 23.43 3.07
CA ILE A 313 -1.86 24.51 2.41
C ILE A 313 -2.42 24.02 1.06
N GLU A 314 -1.59 23.46 0.19
CA GLU A 314 -2.04 22.91 -1.10
C GLU A 314 -3.16 21.90 -0.89
N LEU A 315 -2.98 20.97 0.05
CA LEU A 315 -3.99 19.99 0.38
C LEU A 315 -5.28 20.62 0.99
N SER A 316 -5.16 21.75 1.70
CA SER A 316 -6.34 22.46 2.24
C SER A 316 -7.19 23.10 1.15
N GLU A 317 -6.57 23.61 0.08
CA GLU A 317 -7.25 24.17 -1.08
C GLU A 317 -8.02 23.09 -1.86
N GLU A 318 -7.44 21.89 -1.99
CA GLU A 318 -8.12 20.73 -2.60
C GLU A 318 -9.34 20.30 -1.78
N ILE A 319 -9.23 20.29 -0.46
CA ILE A 319 -10.33 19.94 0.45
C ILE A 319 -11.47 20.95 0.36
N GLU A 320 -11.16 22.25 0.26
CA GLU A 320 -12.17 23.29 0.10
C GLU A 320 -12.93 23.17 -1.23
N GLN A 321 -12.28 22.65 -2.27
CA GLN A 321 -12.88 22.34 -3.57
C GLN A 321 -13.73 21.06 -3.56
N GLY A 322 -13.81 20.36 -2.42
CA GLY A 322 -14.62 19.15 -2.25
C GLY A 322 -13.91 17.84 -2.60
N ILE A 323 -12.60 17.86 -2.78
CA ILE A 323 -11.83 16.63 -2.96
C ILE A 323 -11.92 15.80 -1.68
N PHE A 324 -12.28 14.52 -1.85
CA PHE A 324 -12.47 13.60 -0.73
C PHE A 324 -11.13 13.27 -0.07
N LEU A 325 -11.05 13.53 1.23
CA LEU A 325 -9.92 13.08 2.04
C LEU A 325 -10.17 11.67 2.59
N LYS A 326 -9.15 10.84 2.48
CA LYS A 326 -9.09 9.60 3.26
C LYS A 326 -9.25 9.91 4.74
N PRO A 327 -10.13 9.20 5.49
CA PRO A 327 -10.31 9.44 6.92
C PRO A 327 -8.98 9.37 7.69
N ILE A 328 -8.83 10.20 8.69
CA ILE A 328 -7.70 10.11 9.62
C ILE A 328 -7.91 8.94 10.60
N ARG A 329 -6.84 8.45 11.20
CA ARG A 329 -6.92 7.37 12.20
C ARG A 329 -6.65 7.90 13.60
N LEU A 330 -7.59 7.60 14.49
CA LEU A 330 -7.58 8.04 15.87
C LEU A 330 -7.59 6.83 16.81
N LYS A 331 -6.89 6.95 17.93
CA LYS A 331 -7.03 6.05 19.08
C LYS A 331 -7.80 6.77 20.18
N ARG A 332 -8.86 6.16 20.68
CA ARG A 332 -9.60 6.70 21.82
C ARG A 332 -8.73 6.68 23.08
N VAL A 333 -8.57 7.82 23.74
CA VAL A 333 -7.90 7.95 25.03
C VAL A 333 -8.95 7.87 26.15
N ASN A 334 -10.02 8.64 26.02
CA ASN A 334 -11.19 8.64 26.89
C ASN A 334 -12.44 9.07 26.09
N ASP A 335 -13.57 9.35 26.75
CA ASP A 335 -14.84 9.63 26.08
C ASP A 335 -14.83 10.90 25.21
N THR A 336 -13.92 11.82 25.47
CA THR A 336 -13.85 13.13 24.80
C THR A 336 -12.51 13.43 24.15
N GLN A 337 -11.55 12.51 24.18
CA GLN A 337 -10.20 12.76 23.69
C GLN A 337 -9.65 11.59 22.88
N PHE A 338 -8.98 11.94 21.80
CA PHE A 338 -8.40 11.01 20.84
C PHE A 338 -6.94 11.38 20.52
N ASP A 339 -6.07 10.38 20.37
CA ASP A 339 -4.71 10.55 19.84
C ASP A 339 -4.70 10.31 18.35
N LEU A 340 -4.09 11.20 17.59
CA LEU A 340 -3.91 11.07 16.16
C LEU A 340 -2.79 10.09 15.83
N ILE A 341 -3.17 8.93 15.30
CA ILE A 341 -2.25 7.84 14.94
C ILE A 341 -1.70 8.02 13.54
N GLU A 342 -2.58 8.39 12.58
CA GLU A 342 -2.23 8.53 11.18
C GLU A 342 -3.06 9.62 10.50
N GLY A 343 -2.47 10.27 9.47
CA GLY A 343 -3.12 11.32 8.70
C GLY A 343 -2.84 12.72 9.22
N ARG A 344 -1.66 12.97 9.81
CA ARG A 344 -1.28 14.28 10.37
C ARG A 344 -1.31 15.40 9.33
N LEU A 345 -0.84 15.14 8.12
CA LEU A 345 -0.91 16.09 7.02
C LEU A 345 -2.36 16.47 6.71
N ARG A 346 -3.24 15.46 6.57
CA ARG A 346 -4.68 15.64 6.32
C ARG A 346 -5.38 16.36 7.47
N PHE A 347 -5.00 16.06 8.70
CA PHE A 347 -5.54 16.74 9.88
C PHE A 347 -5.22 18.24 9.87
N TRP A 348 -3.96 18.60 9.61
CA TRP A 348 -3.57 20.01 9.54
C TRP A 348 -4.17 20.72 8.33
N ALA A 349 -4.22 20.08 7.18
CA ALA A 349 -4.90 20.61 6.00
C ALA A 349 -6.40 20.89 6.30
N TRP A 350 -7.08 19.97 6.98
CA TRP A 350 -8.47 20.17 7.39
C TRP A 350 -8.64 21.34 8.36
N VAL A 351 -7.75 21.47 9.35
CA VAL A 351 -7.79 22.59 10.31
C VAL A 351 -7.47 23.91 9.61
N ILE A 352 -6.59 23.92 8.61
CA ILE A 352 -6.31 25.12 7.81
C ILE A 352 -7.54 25.51 6.98
N ALA A 353 -8.18 24.56 6.29
CA ALA A 353 -9.35 24.81 5.44
C ALA A 353 -10.57 25.27 6.24
N PHE A 354 -10.89 24.62 7.36
CA PHE A 354 -12.18 24.76 8.02
C PHE A 354 -12.10 25.26 9.48
N GLY A 355 -10.90 25.43 10.02
CA GLY A 355 -10.70 25.80 11.41
C GLY A 355 -10.98 24.65 12.40
N TRP A 356 -10.83 24.98 13.69
CA TRP A 356 -10.97 24.02 14.81
C TRP A 356 -12.40 23.60 15.16
N ASN A 357 -13.40 24.18 14.52
CA ASN A 357 -14.81 23.96 14.88
C ASN A 357 -15.53 22.99 13.93
N LYS A 358 -14.82 22.41 12.97
CA LYS A 358 -15.40 21.47 12.01
C LYS A 358 -14.96 20.05 12.32
N GLU A 359 -15.93 19.15 12.39
CA GLU A 359 -15.68 17.73 12.56
C GLU A 359 -14.94 17.15 11.33
N ILE A 360 -13.96 16.27 11.60
CA ILE A 360 -13.18 15.58 10.56
C ILE A 360 -13.56 14.11 10.51
N PRO A 361 -13.71 13.52 9.30
CA PRO A 361 -13.93 12.10 9.15
C PRO A 361 -12.74 11.29 9.71
N ALA A 362 -13.02 10.36 10.61
CA ALA A 362 -12.02 9.56 11.29
C ALA A 362 -12.43 8.11 11.48
N LEU A 363 -11.46 7.21 11.38
CA LEU A 363 -11.55 5.84 11.86
C LEU A 363 -11.06 5.80 13.31
N VAL A 364 -11.97 5.50 14.24
CA VAL A 364 -11.66 5.50 15.67
C VAL A 364 -11.42 4.07 16.14
N TRP A 365 -10.24 3.85 16.71
CA TRP A 365 -9.93 2.60 17.39
C TRP A 365 -10.33 2.70 18.86
N GLU A 366 -11.25 1.87 19.23
CA GLU A 366 -11.55 1.62 20.62
C GLU A 366 -10.37 0.85 21.26
N LYS A 367 -10.17 0.98 22.55
CA LYS A 367 -8.99 0.41 23.27
C LYS A 367 -8.80 -1.05 23.04
#